data_bcd6e3a1701b620dc8cc99b0cf5608e5
#
_entry.id   bcd6e3a1701b620dc8cc99b0cf5608e5
#
_cell.length_a   1.000
_cell.length_b   1.000
_cell.length_c   1.000
_cell.angle_alpha   90.00
_cell.angle_beta   90.00
_cell.angle_gamma   90.00
#
_symmetry.space_group_name_H-M   'P 1'
#
loop_
_entity.id
_entity.type
_entity.pdbx_description
1 polymer ?
#
loop_
_entity_poly.entity_id
_entity_poly.type
_entity_poly.pdbx_seq_one_letter_code
_entity_poly.pdbx_strand_id
1 'polypeptide(L)'
;RQLRQNAIVFVAASAVAAGGAGLFFQDLAATMRNHTQLRYLINPLNSFYALAIVGRQPIQRNGAAVLPLAEDARLPALATGARPPLVVLVLGETARADHLGLNGYARDTTPRLAREDVVSLRNVWSCGTNTAASVPCMFSNLGREAFEDRQANTEGLADVLQRAGYAVLWL
;
A
#
# COMPACT_ATOMS: atom_id res chain seq x y z
N ARG A 1 1.39 -35.11 -40.07
CA ARG A 1 2.67 -34.43 -40.33
C ARG A 1 2.59 -32.93 -40.01
N GLN A 2 1.57 -32.24 -40.49
CA GLN A 2 1.33 -30.80 -40.30
C GLN A 2 1.11 -30.41 -38.81
N LEU A 3 0.38 -31.21 -38.06
CA LEU A 3 0.09 -30.96 -36.63
C LEU A 3 1.41 -31.00 -35.80
N ARG A 4 2.30 -31.94 -36.12
CA ARG A 4 3.62 -32.03 -35.46
C ARG A 4 4.51 -30.85 -35.80
N GLN A 5 4.51 -30.38 -37.03
CA GLN A 5 5.27 -29.20 -37.43
C GLN A 5 4.74 -27.93 -36.75
N ASN A 6 3.42 -27.74 -36.70
CA ASN A 6 2.79 -26.61 -36.00
C ASN A 6 3.11 -26.62 -34.50
N ALA A 7 3.09 -27.80 -33.87
CA ALA A 7 3.45 -27.94 -32.47
C ALA A 7 4.91 -27.57 -32.20
N ILE A 8 5.86 -28.00 -33.08
CA ILE A 8 7.28 -27.65 -32.96
C ILE A 8 7.47 -26.13 -33.10
N VAL A 9 6.84 -25.53 -34.11
CA VAL A 9 6.93 -24.08 -34.35
C VAL A 9 6.36 -23.30 -33.15
N PHE A 10 5.24 -23.76 -32.63
CA PHE A 10 4.64 -23.12 -31.45
C PHE A 10 5.53 -23.18 -30.20
N VAL A 11 6.12 -24.37 -29.92
CA VAL A 11 7.05 -24.55 -28.81
C VAL A 11 8.30 -23.70 -28.98
N ALA A 12 8.87 -23.67 -30.18
CA ALA A 12 10.04 -22.86 -30.49
C ALA A 12 9.75 -21.35 -30.32
N ALA A 13 8.65 -20.88 -30.88
CA ALA A 13 8.24 -19.47 -30.74
C ALA A 13 7.99 -19.10 -29.28
N SER A 14 7.34 -19.97 -28.50
CA SER A 14 7.12 -19.76 -27.07
C SER A 14 8.41 -19.72 -26.27
N ALA A 15 9.37 -20.57 -26.59
CA ALA A 15 10.69 -20.58 -25.96
C ALA A 15 11.48 -19.29 -26.27
N VAL A 16 11.45 -18.81 -27.52
CA VAL A 16 12.08 -17.54 -27.91
C VAL A 16 11.42 -16.36 -27.19
N ALA A 17 10.08 -16.33 -27.12
CA ALA A 17 9.36 -15.28 -26.42
C ALA A 17 9.66 -15.28 -24.90
N ALA A 18 9.69 -16.45 -24.27
CA ALA A 18 10.03 -16.60 -22.86
C ALA A 18 11.49 -16.22 -22.56
N GLY A 19 12.42 -16.63 -23.44
CA GLY A 19 13.82 -16.25 -23.33
C GLY A 19 14.04 -14.74 -23.49
N GLY A 20 13.39 -14.13 -24.47
CA GLY A 20 13.39 -12.67 -24.65
C GLY A 20 12.82 -11.92 -23.46
N ALA A 21 11.67 -12.37 -22.94
CA ALA A 21 11.07 -11.78 -21.75
C ALA A 21 11.97 -11.91 -20.52
N GLY A 22 12.71 -13.01 -20.38
CA GLY A 22 13.68 -13.22 -19.31
C GLY A 22 14.90 -12.30 -19.40
N LEU A 23 15.46 -12.16 -20.60
CA LEU A 23 16.64 -11.31 -20.84
C LEU A 23 16.35 -9.82 -20.63
N PHE A 24 15.18 -9.36 -21.06
CA PHE A 24 14.77 -7.96 -20.95
C PHE A 24 13.78 -7.70 -19.80
N PHE A 25 13.76 -8.58 -18.80
CA PHE A 25 12.78 -8.50 -17.71
C PHE A 25 12.76 -7.16 -16.98
N GLN A 26 13.94 -6.59 -16.71
CA GLN A 26 14.05 -5.31 -15.99
C GLN A 26 13.47 -4.15 -16.80
N ASP A 27 13.78 -4.09 -18.08
CA ASP A 27 13.28 -3.03 -18.97
C ASP A 27 11.78 -3.17 -19.21
N LEU A 28 11.32 -4.41 -19.37
CA LEU A 28 9.90 -4.72 -19.52
C LEU A 28 9.11 -4.35 -18.24
N ALA A 29 9.65 -4.68 -17.07
CA ALA A 29 9.04 -4.35 -15.78
C ALA A 29 9.03 -2.85 -15.53
N ALA A 30 10.08 -2.12 -15.90
CA ALA A 30 10.15 -0.67 -15.83
C ALA A 30 9.12 -0.01 -16.78
N THR A 31 9.05 -0.49 -18.01
CA THR A 31 8.08 -0.02 -19.01
C THR A 31 6.64 -0.25 -18.55
N MET A 32 6.33 -1.45 -18.03
CA MET A 32 5.00 -1.79 -17.51
C MET A 32 4.61 -0.99 -16.28
N ARG A 33 5.58 -0.53 -15.47
CA ARG A 33 5.35 0.37 -14.33
C ARG A 33 5.01 1.77 -14.79
N ASN A 34 5.73 2.28 -15.78
CA ASN A 34 5.58 3.64 -16.27
C ASN A 34 4.36 3.79 -17.19
N HIS A 35 3.94 2.71 -17.84
CA HIS A 35 2.82 2.68 -18.78
C HIS A 35 1.81 1.61 -18.36
N THR A 36 1.06 1.86 -17.31
CA THR A 36 0.09 0.91 -16.74
C THR A 36 -0.96 0.44 -17.75
N GLN A 37 -1.31 1.30 -18.71
CA GLN A 37 -2.23 0.97 -19.80
C GLN A 37 -1.73 -0.20 -20.68
N LEU A 38 -0.42 -0.39 -20.82
CA LEU A 38 0.13 -1.51 -21.61
C LEU A 38 -0.26 -2.87 -21.04
N ARG A 39 -0.44 -2.97 -19.71
CA ARG A 39 -0.90 -4.21 -19.07
C ARG A 39 -2.27 -4.67 -19.58
N TYR A 40 -3.15 -3.70 -19.87
CA TYR A 40 -4.49 -4.00 -20.35
C TYR A 40 -4.51 -4.36 -21.84
N LEU A 41 -3.50 -3.93 -22.61
CA LEU A 41 -3.37 -4.24 -24.04
C LEU A 41 -2.83 -5.66 -24.28
N ILE A 42 -2.14 -6.27 -23.32
CA ILE A 42 -1.60 -7.64 -23.41
C ILE A 42 -2.68 -8.66 -22.97
N ASN A 43 -3.89 -8.52 -23.50
CA ASN A 43 -4.94 -9.51 -23.35
C ASN A 43 -4.75 -10.61 -24.42
N PRO A 44 -4.79 -11.92 -24.10
CA PRO A 44 -5.33 -12.54 -22.87
C PRO A 44 -4.30 -12.90 -21.77
N LEU A 45 -3.00 -12.63 -21.95
CA LEU A 45 -1.95 -13.03 -21.01
C LEU A 45 -2.21 -12.51 -19.59
N ASN A 46 -2.71 -11.28 -19.46
CA ASN A 46 -3.05 -10.70 -18.16
C ASN A 46 -4.16 -11.48 -17.44
N SER A 47 -5.15 -11.98 -18.19
CA SER A 47 -6.25 -12.77 -17.64
C SER A 47 -5.75 -14.14 -17.17
N PHE A 48 -4.87 -14.79 -17.92
CA PHE A 48 -4.24 -16.05 -17.49
C PHE A 48 -3.33 -15.86 -16.28
N TYR A 49 -2.57 -14.77 -16.24
CA TYR A 49 -1.72 -14.43 -15.10
C TYR A 49 -2.57 -14.18 -13.84
N ALA A 50 -3.64 -13.40 -13.95
CA ALA A 50 -4.56 -13.14 -12.85
C ALA A 50 -5.21 -14.43 -12.33
N LEU A 51 -5.65 -15.31 -13.24
CA LEU A 51 -6.22 -16.61 -12.90
C LEU A 51 -5.21 -17.51 -12.18
N ALA A 52 -3.95 -17.53 -12.67
CA ALA A 52 -2.87 -18.30 -12.05
C ALA A 52 -2.51 -17.79 -10.65
N ILE A 53 -2.52 -16.46 -10.43
CA ILE A 53 -2.29 -15.87 -9.11
C ILE A 53 -3.45 -16.21 -8.16
N VAL A 54 -4.69 -16.02 -8.59
CA VAL A 54 -5.87 -16.35 -7.78
C VAL A 54 -5.90 -17.85 -7.43
N GLY A 55 -5.54 -18.70 -8.38
CA GLY A 55 -5.48 -20.15 -8.14
C GLY A 55 -4.31 -20.60 -7.24
N ARG A 56 -3.25 -19.80 -7.14
CA ARG A 56 -2.10 -20.06 -6.26
C ARG A 56 -2.23 -19.41 -4.89
N GLN A 57 -3.01 -18.36 -4.78
CA GLN A 57 -3.29 -17.78 -3.47
C GLN A 57 -4.11 -18.81 -2.69
N PRO A 58 -3.62 -19.34 -1.56
CA PRO A 58 -4.49 -20.06 -0.65
C PRO A 58 -5.65 -19.12 -0.40
N ILE A 59 -6.88 -19.63 -0.49
CA ILE A 59 -8.08 -18.89 -0.08
C ILE A 59 -7.85 -18.56 1.39
N GLN A 60 -7.14 -17.48 1.65
CA GLN A 60 -7.10 -16.90 2.98
C GLN A 60 -8.53 -16.44 3.22
N ARG A 61 -9.31 -17.33 3.80
CA ARG A 61 -10.53 -16.93 4.47
C ARG A 61 -10.08 -15.82 5.42
N ASN A 62 -10.58 -14.61 5.18
CA ASN A 62 -10.40 -13.44 6.04
C ASN A 62 -11.01 -13.70 7.44
N GLY A 63 -10.50 -14.67 8.13
CA GLY A 63 -10.91 -15.13 9.44
C GLY A 63 -9.71 -15.35 10.36
N ALA A 64 -8.51 -14.87 9.97
CA ALA A 64 -7.43 -14.77 10.93
C ALA A 64 -7.89 -13.81 12.02
N ALA A 65 -8.02 -14.32 13.24
CA ALA A 65 -8.39 -13.49 14.38
C ALA A 65 -7.42 -12.31 14.46
N VAL A 66 -7.97 -11.12 14.50
CA VAL A 66 -7.20 -9.91 14.74
C VAL A 66 -6.88 -9.90 16.23
N LEU A 67 -5.61 -9.86 16.57
CA LEU A 67 -5.18 -9.86 17.97
C LEU A 67 -5.46 -8.47 18.59
N PRO A 68 -6.03 -8.42 19.79
CA PRO A 68 -6.28 -7.17 20.47
C PRO A 68 -4.99 -6.44 20.81
N LEU A 69 -5.02 -5.11 20.76
CA LEU A 69 -3.90 -4.24 21.07
C LEU A 69 -4.33 -3.22 22.13
N ALA A 70 -3.48 -3.01 23.15
CA ALA A 70 -3.73 -2.03 24.23
C ALA A 70 -5.12 -2.19 24.85
N GLU A 71 -5.45 -3.37 25.36
CA GLU A 71 -6.75 -3.69 25.96
C GLU A 71 -7.08 -2.80 27.19
N ASP A 72 -6.06 -2.25 27.81
CA ASP A 72 -6.13 -1.31 28.94
C ASP A 72 -6.23 0.17 28.54
N ALA A 73 -6.28 0.46 27.22
CA ALA A 73 -6.41 1.84 26.75
C ALA A 73 -7.63 2.54 27.36
N ARG A 74 -7.39 3.71 27.92
CA ARG A 74 -8.42 4.56 28.56
C ARG A 74 -8.14 6.02 28.26
N LEU A 75 -9.20 6.79 28.08
CA LEU A 75 -9.09 8.25 28.07
C LEU A 75 -8.61 8.73 29.44
N PRO A 76 -7.64 9.66 29.51
CA PRO A 76 -7.34 10.33 30.75
C PRO A 76 -8.57 11.09 31.25
N ALA A 77 -8.74 11.14 32.55
CA ALA A 77 -9.80 11.92 33.14
C ALA A 77 -9.65 13.39 32.73
N LEU A 78 -10.66 13.94 32.08
CA LEU A 78 -10.67 15.34 31.71
C LEU A 78 -10.97 16.19 32.95
N ALA A 79 -10.34 17.35 33.06
CA ALA A 79 -10.67 18.32 34.08
C ALA A 79 -12.15 18.70 33.97
N THR A 80 -12.79 18.97 35.09
CA THR A 80 -14.21 19.35 35.16
C THR A 80 -14.53 20.51 34.22
N GLY A 81 -15.43 20.29 33.25
CA GLY A 81 -15.79 21.27 32.23
C GLY A 81 -14.88 21.33 30.99
N ALA A 82 -13.81 20.55 30.94
CA ALA A 82 -12.95 20.47 29.74
C ALA A 82 -13.68 19.73 28.63
N ARG A 83 -13.54 20.23 27.39
CA ARG A 83 -14.04 19.54 26.22
C ARG A 83 -13.02 18.52 25.79
N PRO A 84 -13.41 17.31 25.32
CA PRO A 84 -12.50 16.36 24.76
C PRO A 84 -11.82 16.95 23.50
N PRO A 85 -10.54 16.65 23.27
CA PRO A 85 -9.84 17.14 22.08
C PRO A 85 -10.46 16.55 20.81
N LEU A 86 -10.60 17.39 19.78
CA LEU A 86 -10.89 16.93 18.43
C LEU A 86 -9.56 16.66 17.71
N VAL A 87 -9.35 15.43 17.28
CA VAL A 87 -8.19 15.05 16.46
C VAL A 87 -8.67 14.76 15.04
N VAL A 88 -8.12 15.48 14.07
CA VAL A 88 -8.40 15.26 12.64
C VAL A 88 -7.14 14.69 12.00
N LEU A 89 -7.21 13.44 11.55
CA LEU A 89 -6.13 12.79 10.82
C LEU A 89 -6.45 12.82 9.32
N VAL A 90 -5.64 13.54 8.56
CA VAL A 90 -5.78 13.62 7.10
C VAL A 90 -4.74 12.72 6.46
N LEU A 91 -5.21 11.64 5.85
CA LEU A 91 -4.35 10.71 5.12
C LEU A 91 -4.18 11.17 3.68
N GLY A 92 -2.96 11.62 3.33
CA GLY A 92 -2.64 12.01 1.97
C GLY A 92 -2.37 10.79 1.07
N GLU A 93 -3.04 10.74 -0.08
CA GLU A 93 -2.82 9.71 -1.10
C GLU A 93 -1.89 10.25 -2.19
N THR A 94 -0.93 9.41 -2.63
CA THR A 94 0.01 9.71 -3.72
C THR A 94 0.81 11.01 -3.53
N ALA A 95 1.01 11.44 -2.28
CA ALA A 95 1.76 12.64 -1.94
C ALA A 95 3.26 12.31 -1.75
N ARG A 96 4.13 12.99 -2.50
CA ARG A 96 5.58 12.87 -2.37
C ARG A 96 6.14 14.01 -1.53
N ALA A 97 6.92 13.69 -0.52
CA ALA A 97 7.50 14.69 0.40
C ALA A 97 8.41 15.70 -0.30
N ASP A 98 9.14 15.27 -1.33
CA ASP A 98 10.01 16.10 -2.15
C ASP A 98 9.27 17.02 -3.15
N HIS A 99 7.95 16.88 -3.28
CA HIS A 99 7.09 17.76 -4.08
C HIS A 99 6.24 18.72 -3.24
N LEU A 100 6.50 18.81 -1.94
CA LEU A 100 5.87 19.80 -1.06
C LEU A 100 6.70 21.07 -0.99
N GLY A 101 6.12 22.21 -1.36
CA GLY A 101 6.78 23.52 -1.25
C GLY A 101 7.29 23.80 0.15
N LEU A 102 6.55 23.35 1.18
CA LEU A 102 6.95 23.40 2.60
C LEU A 102 8.27 22.68 2.89
N ASN A 103 8.62 21.67 2.07
CA ASN A 103 9.88 20.92 2.18
C ASN A 103 11.00 21.42 1.26
N GLY A 104 10.76 22.53 0.55
CA GLY A 104 11.75 23.14 -0.33
C GLY A 104 11.59 22.78 -1.81
N TYR A 105 10.46 22.26 -2.23
CA TYR A 105 10.17 22.08 -3.65
C TYR A 105 10.09 23.43 -4.37
N ALA A 106 10.64 23.51 -5.59
CA ALA A 106 10.77 24.76 -6.34
C ALA A 106 9.44 25.40 -6.74
N ARG A 107 8.35 24.59 -6.80
CA ARG A 107 7.01 25.08 -7.07
C ARG A 107 6.26 25.26 -5.76
N ASP A 108 5.46 26.30 -5.64
CA ASP A 108 4.60 26.54 -4.48
C ASP A 108 3.37 25.62 -4.51
N THR A 109 3.54 24.40 -4.05
CA THR A 109 2.50 23.37 -3.99
C THR A 109 1.71 23.37 -2.69
N THR A 110 2.20 24.05 -1.65
CA THR A 110 1.58 24.11 -0.32
C THR A 110 1.46 25.53 0.24
N PRO A 111 0.94 26.53 -0.54
CA PRO A 111 0.99 27.94 -0.17
C PRO A 111 0.18 28.29 1.08
N ARG A 112 -0.92 27.56 1.32
CA ARG A 112 -1.73 27.77 2.53
C ARG A 112 -1.07 27.16 3.75
N LEU A 113 -0.59 25.93 3.62
CA LEU A 113 0.04 25.21 4.71
C LEU A 113 1.34 25.91 5.17
N ALA A 114 2.07 26.55 4.24
CA ALA A 114 3.27 27.32 4.56
C ALA A 114 3.02 28.59 5.39
N ARG A 115 1.75 29.03 5.52
CA ARG A 115 1.37 30.18 6.34
C ARG A 115 0.87 29.80 7.72
N GLU A 116 0.68 28.51 7.95
CA GLU A 116 0.21 27.96 9.23
C GLU A 116 1.40 27.57 10.10
N ASP A 117 1.20 27.55 11.41
CA ASP A 117 2.19 27.04 12.38
C ASP A 117 2.18 25.51 12.35
N VAL A 118 2.94 24.94 11.41
CA VAL A 118 3.00 23.50 11.18
C VAL A 118 4.40 22.94 11.39
N VAL A 119 4.48 21.72 11.91
CA VAL A 119 5.71 20.96 11.99
C VAL A 119 5.81 20.03 10.77
N SER A 120 6.76 20.29 9.88
CA SER A 120 7.03 19.43 8.73
C SER A 120 8.14 18.44 9.03
N LEU A 121 7.82 17.17 9.08
CA LEU A 121 8.77 16.09 9.29
C LEU A 121 9.38 15.66 7.95
N ARG A 122 10.67 15.97 7.74
CA ARG A 122 11.34 15.75 6.45
C ARG A 122 11.94 14.36 6.28
N ASN A 123 12.05 13.60 7.36
CA ASN A 123 12.65 12.26 7.35
C ASN A 123 11.67 11.22 7.88
N VAL A 124 10.52 11.11 7.21
CA VAL A 124 9.50 10.10 7.50
C VAL A 124 9.37 9.18 6.28
N TRP A 125 9.46 7.89 6.52
CA TRP A 125 9.43 6.87 5.49
C TRP A 125 8.18 6.03 5.61
N SER A 126 7.52 5.81 4.49
CA SER A 126 6.37 4.91 4.42
C SER A 126 6.83 3.44 4.41
N CYS A 127 6.00 2.54 4.89
CA CYS A 127 6.28 1.10 4.86
C CYS A 127 6.30 0.53 3.44
N GLY A 128 5.65 1.19 2.50
CA GLY A 128 5.58 0.72 1.12
C GLY A 128 5.18 1.82 0.15
N THR A 129 5.26 1.52 -1.14
CA THR A 129 4.96 2.44 -2.24
C THR A 129 3.53 2.34 -2.76
N ASN A 130 2.68 1.54 -2.13
CA ASN A 130 1.27 1.42 -2.44
C ASN A 130 0.42 1.54 -1.18
N THR A 131 -0.81 1.96 -1.34
CA THR A 131 -1.77 2.21 -0.26
C THR A 131 -2.05 0.96 0.58
N ALA A 132 -2.15 -0.21 -0.06
CA ALA A 132 -2.43 -1.47 0.63
C ALA A 132 -1.31 -1.91 1.59
N ALA A 133 -0.08 -1.49 1.35
CA ALA A 133 1.05 -1.75 2.25
C ALA A 133 1.23 -0.61 3.26
N SER A 134 1.18 0.66 2.81
CA SER A 134 1.55 1.80 3.65
C SER A 134 0.49 2.14 4.69
N VAL A 135 -0.80 2.12 4.35
CA VAL A 135 -1.87 2.53 5.27
C VAL A 135 -2.02 1.57 6.45
N PRO A 136 -2.13 0.24 6.28
CA PRO A 136 -2.20 -0.65 7.43
C PRO A 136 -0.97 -0.57 8.34
N CYS A 137 0.22 -0.38 7.77
CA CYS A 137 1.43 -0.19 8.55
C CYS A 137 1.43 1.13 9.35
N MET A 138 0.96 2.21 8.75
CA MET A 138 0.84 3.53 9.41
C MET A 138 -0.09 3.50 10.63
N PHE A 139 -1.15 2.69 10.56
CA PHE A 139 -2.12 2.52 11.64
C PHE A 139 -1.76 1.40 12.63
N SER A 140 -0.66 0.67 12.38
CA SER A 140 -0.15 -0.36 13.29
C SER A 140 0.75 0.26 14.37
N ASN A 141 1.03 -0.52 15.41
CA ASN A 141 2.02 -0.19 16.44
C ASN A 141 3.43 -0.64 16.05
N LEU A 142 3.61 -1.19 14.86
CA LEU A 142 4.85 -1.79 14.39
C LEU A 142 5.60 -0.83 13.46
N GLY A 143 6.93 -0.86 13.51
CA GLY A 143 7.75 -0.29 12.45
C GLY A 143 7.71 -1.16 11.19
N ARG A 144 8.26 -0.64 10.08
CA ARG A 144 8.21 -1.29 8.76
C ARG A 144 8.65 -2.76 8.80
N GLU A 145 9.84 -3.05 9.32
CA GLU A 145 10.40 -4.40 9.34
C GLU A 145 9.51 -5.38 10.11
N ALA A 146 9.13 -5.01 11.33
CA ALA A 146 8.26 -5.83 12.16
C ALA A 146 6.85 -5.99 11.55
N PHE A 147 6.37 -5.00 10.79
CA PHE A 147 5.09 -5.08 10.09
C PHE A 147 5.15 -6.03 8.90
N GLU A 148 6.25 -6.04 8.15
CA GLU A 148 6.46 -6.95 7.02
C GLU A 148 6.57 -8.41 7.50
N ASP A 149 7.25 -8.66 8.62
CA ASP A 149 7.51 -10.00 9.19
C ASP A 149 6.41 -10.52 10.12
N ARG A 150 5.33 -9.76 10.32
CA ARG A 150 4.26 -10.15 11.27
C ARG A 150 3.60 -11.46 10.90
N GLN A 151 3.39 -12.29 11.88
CA GLN A 151 2.72 -13.59 11.72
C GLN A 151 1.20 -13.50 11.91
N ALA A 152 0.71 -12.43 12.54
CA ALA A 152 -0.70 -12.18 12.79
C ALA A 152 -1.05 -10.71 12.55
N ASN A 153 -2.30 -10.43 12.26
CA ASN A 153 -2.81 -9.07 12.23
C ASN A 153 -3.22 -8.66 13.64
N THR A 154 -2.92 -7.42 13.99
CA THR A 154 -3.36 -6.78 15.23
C THR A 154 -4.37 -5.69 14.93
N GLU A 155 -5.13 -5.30 15.94
CA GLU A 155 -5.92 -4.09 15.90
C GLU A 155 -5.06 -2.87 15.55
N GLY A 156 -5.65 -1.88 14.92
CA GLY A 156 -4.99 -0.65 14.53
C GLY A 156 -5.31 0.52 15.46
N LEU A 157 -4.71 1.66 15.16
CA LEU A 157 -4.90 2.90 15.92
C LEU A 157 -6.38 3.26 16.12
N ALA A 158 -7.21 3.10 15.09
CA ALA A 158 -8.64 3.43 15.16
C ALA A 158 -9.38 2.56 16.19
N ASP A 159 -9.06 1.26 16.23
CA ASP A 159 -9.67 0.31 17.18
C ASP A 159 -9.27 0.65 18.63
N VAL A 160 -8.00 0.98 18.85
CA VAL A 160 -7.48 1.36 20.16
C VAL A 160 -8.12 2.67 20.65
N LEU A 161 -8.25 3.67 19.76
CA LEU A 161 -8.90 4.94 20.10
C LEU A 161 -10.37 4.74 20.44
N GLN A 162 -11.09 3.90 19.68
CA GLN A 162 -12.48 3.58 19.97
C GLN A 162 -12.63 2.87 21.33
N ARG A 163 -11.75 1.91 21.62
CA ARG A 163 -11.70 1.22 22.93
C ARG A 163 -11.39 2.19 24.06
N ALA A 164 -10.51 3.15 23.85
CA ALA A 164 -10.18 4.17 24.85
C ALA A 164 -11.35 5.13 25.15
N GLY A 165 -12.43 5.12 24.33
CA GLY A 165 -13.62 5.94 24.55
C GLY A 165 -13.74 7.15 23.62
N TYR A 166 -12.89 7.25 22.56
CA TYR A 166 -13.09 8.26 21.54
C TYR A 166 -14.23 7.86 20.58
N ALA A 167 -14.99 8.83 20.12
CA ALA A 167 -15.84 8.65 18.96
C ALA A 167 -14.97 8.72 17.71
N VAL A 168 -14.76 7.59 17.04
CA VAL A 168 -13.94 7.48 15.83
C VAL A 168 -14.85 7.52 14.61
N LEU A 169 -14.60 8.46 13.69
CA LEU A 169 -15.29 8.54 12.40
C LEU A 169 -14.27 8.37 11.27
N TRP A 170 -14.52 7.43 10.39
CA TRP A 170 -13.76 7.22 9.17
C TRP A 170 -14.59 7.66 7.98
N LEU A 171 -14.06 8.57 7.15
CA LEU A 171 -14.72 9.15 5.98
C LEU A 171 -14.01 8.77 4.68
#